data_602cf580dd28bcdda06ca450558615b4
#
_entry.id   602cf580dd28bcdda06ca450558615b4
#
_cell.length_a   1.000
_cell.length_b   1.000
_cell.length_c   1.000
_cell.angle_alpha   90.00
_cell.angle_beta   90.00
_cell.angle_gamma   90.00
#
_symmetry.space_group_name_H-M   'P 1'
#
loop_
_entity.id
_entity.type
_entity.pdbx_description
1 polymer ?
#
loop_
_entity_poly.entity_id
_entity_poly.type
_entity_poly.pdbx_seq_one_letter_code
_entity_poly.pdbx_strand_id
1 'polypeptide(L)'
;MKYSLLIALILTLIQKKNPLTFIKNIEFQWPLVILISFGVQIALAFATIQSKEKFELILILTFVGITIGLWKNRHIAGVKWILAGALLNFAALLLHGGLMPVSESALLQTGQEVDSFDTDSRHQLMDSSSPYWILGDWIPVIRYVLSPGDLLVGIGIILLIMNNSSKWELKVKVK
;
A
#
# COMPACT_ATOMS: atom_id res chain seq x y z
N MET A 1 2.47 -3.49 4.84
CA MET A 1 3.56 -2.68 4.20
C MET A 1 4.93 -2.81 4.88
N LYS A 2 5.07 -2.71 6.23
CA LYS A 2 6.38 -2.83 6.91
C LYS A 2 7.08 -4.16 6.62
N TYR A 3 6.34 -5.26 6.65
CA TYR A 3 6.90 -6.59 6.36
C TYR A 3 7.36 -6.75 4.91
N SER A 4 6.63 -6.19 3.95
CA SER A 4 7.02 -6.24 2.52
C SER A 4 8.34 -5.52 2.29
N LEU A 5 8.54 -4.38 2.95
CA LEU A 5 9.81 -3.64 2.87
C LEU A 5 10.96 -4.45 3.48
N LEU A 6 10.75 -5.04 4.66
CA LEU A 6 11.76 -5.87 5.32
C LEU A 6 12.14 -7.08 4.46
N ILE A 7 11.13 -7.79 3.91
CA ILE A 7 11.33 -8.93 3.01
C ILE A 7 12.11 -8.49 1.76
N ALA A 8 11.74 -7.35 1.17
CA ALA A 8 12.44 -6.81 0.01
C ALA A 8 13.93 -6.55 0.29
N LEU A 9 14.24 -5.94 1.44
CA LEU A 9 15.61 -5.69 1.85
C LEU A 9 16.39 -7.00 2.03
N ILE A 10 15.84 -7.96 2.76
CA ILE A 10 16.48 -9.27 3.00
C ILE A 10 16.73 -9.99 1.67
N LEU A 11 15.71 -10.13 0.81
CA LEU A 11 15.84 -10.83 -0.47
C LEU A 11 16.84 -10.15 -1.40
N THR A 12 16.91 -8.82 -1.40
CA THR A 12 17.88 -8.06 -2.20
C THR A 12 19.31 -8.30 -1.71
N LEU A 13 19.53 -8.34 -0.39
CA LEU A 13 20.83 -8.65 0.21
C LEU A 13 21.27 -10.10 -0.07
N ILE A 14 20.34 -11.07 0.00
CA ILE A 14 20.61 -12.47 -0.38
C ILE A 14 21.09 -12.57 -1.84
N GLN A 15 20.55 -11.74 -2.73
CA GLN A 15 20.98 -11.65 -4.13
C GLN A 15 22.30 -10.90 -4.32
N LYS A 16 22.98 -10.52 -3.23
CA LYS A 16 24.23 -9.73 -3.25
C LYS A 16 24.09 -8.39 -3.98
N LYS A 17 22.88 -7.78 -3.87
CA LYS A 17 22.58 -6.44 -4.40
C LYS A 17 22.53 -5.43 -3.26
N ASN A 18 22.80 -4.16 -3.58
CA ASN A 18 22.62 -3.05 -2.65
C ASN A 18 21.20 -2.52 -2.74
N PRO A 19 20.35 -2.73 -1.72
CA PRO A 19 18.95 -2.30 -1.79
C PRO A 19 18.77 -0.78 -1.90
N LEU A 20 19.76 0.03 -1.50
CA LEU A 20 19.63 1.49 -1.59
C LEU A 20 19.83 2.02 -3.02
N THR A 21 20.41 1.22 -3.92
CA THR A 21 20.66 1.67 -5.30
C THR A 21 19.38 1.80 -6.12
N PHE A 22 18.28 1.13 -5.73
CA PHE A 22 17.00 1.24 -6.45
C PHE A 22 16.53 2.69 -6.54
N ILE A 23 16.76 3.51 -5.51
CA ILE A 23 16.38 4.94 -5.50
C ILE A 23 17.07 5.71 -6.62
N LYS A 24 18.34 5.36 -6.91
CA LYS A 24 19.14 6.00 -7.97
C LYS A 24 18.83 5.45 -9.36
N ASN A 25 18.41 4.19 -9.43
CA ASN A 25 18.20 3.48 -10.69
C ASN A 25 16.79 3.67 -11.26
N ILE A 26 15.88 4.26 -10.48
CA ILE A 26 14.50 4.47 -10.92
C ILE A 26 14.29 5.96 -11.19
N GLU A 27 13.85 6.26 -12.40
CA GLU A 27 13.34 7.58 -12.78
C GLU A 27 11.82 7.52 -12.86
N PHE A 28 11.16 8.01 -11.80
CA PHE A 28 9.71 8.11 -11.77
C PHE A 28 9.24 9.25 -12.66
N GLN A 29 8.28 8.96 -13.54
CA GLN A 29 7.52 9.98 -14.24
C GLN A 29 6.44 10.55 -13.29
N TRP A 30 6.25 11.87 -13.31
CA TRP A 30 5.27 12.57 -12.48
C TRP A 30 5.37 12.27 -10.98
N PRO A 31 6.57 12.30 -10.38
CA PRO A 31 6.74 11.93 -8.96
C PRO A 31 5.93 12.81 -8.03
N LEU A 32 5.73 14.08 -8.36
CA LEU A 32 4.95 15.01 -7.56
C LEU A 32 3.48 14.61 -7.45
N VAL A 33 2.87 14.06 -8.50
CA VAL A 33 1.48 13.58 -8.45
C VAL A 33 1.33 12.48 -7.41
N ILE A 34 2.26 11.52 -7.41
CA ILE A 34 2.26 10.42 -6.43
C ILE A 34 2.50 10.96 -5.02
N LEU A 35 3.52 11.80 -4.84
CA LEU A 35 3.89 12.37 -3.53
C LEU A 35 2.79 13.24 -2.94
N ILE A 36 2.18 14.12 -3.73
CA ILE A 36 1.08 14.98 -3.29
C ILE A 36 -0.13 14.13 -2.92
N SER A 37 -0.50 13.14 -3.75
CA SER A 37 -1.63 12.26 -3.45
C SER A 37 -1.44 11.49 -2.14
N PHE A 38 -0.25 10.93 -1.90
CA PHE A 38 0.07 10.29 -0.62
C PHE A 38 0.10 11.28 0.54
N GLY A 39 0.69 12.46 0.35
CA GLY A 39 0.73 13.51 1.37
C GLY A 39 -0.67 13.95 1.81
N VAL A 40 -1.58 14.13 0.84
CA VAL A 40 -2.98 14.45 1.12
C VAL A 40 -3.67 13.30 1.85
N GLN A 41 -3.44 12.02 1.49
CA GLN A 41 -4.00 10.89 2.24
C GLN A 41 -3.53 10.85 3.69
N ILE A 42 -2.26 11.13 3.95
CA ILE A 42 -1.73 11.22 5.31
C ILE A 42 -2.39 12.39 6.06
N ALA A 43 -2.49 13.56 5.43
CA ALA A 43 -3.14 14.72 6.04
C ALA A 43 -4.62 14.46 6.35
N LEU A 44 -5.35 13.80 5.43
CA LEU A 44 -6.73 13.38 5.65
C LEU A 44 -6.86 12.41 6.82
N ALA A 45 -5.93 11.45 6.96
CA ALA A 45 -5.94 10.51 8.08
C ALA A 45 -5.85 11.24 9.43
N PHE A 46 -5.02 12.29 9.53
CA PHE A 46 -4.95 13.12 10.74
C PHE A 46 -6.19 14.01 10.90
N ALA A 47 -6.69 14.62 9.84
CA ALA A 47 -7.86 15.49 9.88
C ALA A 47 -9.11 14.72 10.34
N THR A 48 -9.34 13.51 9.82
CA THR A 48 -10.48 12.66 10.21
C THR A 48 -10.44 12.25 11.67
N ILE A 49 -9.27 11.99 12.24
CA ILE A 49 -9.13 11.68 13.68
C ILE A 49 -9.56 12.88 14.53
N GLN A 50 -9.27 14.11 14.09
CA GLN A 50 -9.59 15.31 14.86
C GLN A 50 -11.02 15.80 14.67
N SER A 51 -11.53 15.82 13.42
CA SER A 51 -12.84 16.41 13.08
C SER A 51 -13.98 15.40 13.13
N LYS A 52 -13.69 14.09 13.08
CA LYS A 52 -14.66 13.00 12.87
C LYS A 52 -15.48 13.16 11.57
N GLU A 53 -15.07 14.05 10.68
CA GLU A 53 -15.68 14.23 9.37
C GLU A 53 -15.08 13.29 8.34
N LYS A 54 -15.89 12.87 7.37
CA LYS A 54 -15.47 11.99 6.27
C LYS A 54 -15.17 12.84 5.04
N PHE A 55 -13.95 12.71 4.52
CA PHE A 55 -13.49 13.42 3.32
C PHE A 55 -13.43 12.49 2.10
N GLU A 56 -14.53 11.77 1.85
CA GLU A 56 -14.61 10.69 0.84
C GLU A 56 -14.19 11.17 -0.55
N LEU A 57 -14.70 12.31 -1.01
CA LEU A 57 -14.39 12.85 -2.33
C LEU A 57 -12.88 13.14 -2.49
N ILE A 58 -12.26 13.75 -1.48
CA ILE A 58 -10.83 14.07 -1.53
C ILE A 58 -10.03 12.77 -1.52
N LEU A 59 -10.44 11.79 -0.72
CA LEU A 59 -9.81 10.47 -0.69
C LEU A 59 -9.88 9.79 -2.06
N ILE A 60 -11.03 9.79 -2.71
CA ILE A 60 -11.22 9.26 -4.07
C ILE A 60 -10.29 9.96 -5.07
N LEU A 61 -10.22 11.28 -5.04
CA LEU A 61 -9.35 12.06 -5.94
C LEU A 61 -7.87 11.72 -5.74
N THR A 62 -7.44 11.48 -4.50
CA THR A 62 -6.05 11.05 -4.23
C THR A 62 -5.77 9.66 -4.78
N PHE A 63 -6.72 8.73 -4.69
CA PHE A 63 -6.58 7.40 -5.31
C PHE A 63 -6.50 7.48 -6.83
N VAL A 64 -7.30 8.34 -7.47
CA VAL A 64 -7.20 8.62 -8.91
C VAL A 64 -5.80 9.15 -9.25
N GLY A 65 -5.29 10.12 -8.49
CA GLY A 65 -3.93 10.66 -8.68
C GLY A 65 -2.85 9.58 -8.57
N ILE A 66 -2.90 8.75 -7.53
CA ILE A 66 -1.98 7.62 -7.35
C ILE A 66 -2.06 6.65 -8.52
N THR A 67 -3.27 6.29 -8.96
CA THR A 67 -3.50 5.35 -10.06
C THR A 67 -2.91 5.88 -11.37
N ILE A 68 -3.14 7.15 -11.69
CA ILE A 68 -2.56 7.80 -12.89
C ILE A 68 -1.02 7.83 -12.79
N GLY A 69 -0.48 8.20 -11.64
CA GLY A 69 0.96 8.22 -11.40
C GLY A 69 1.59 6.84 -11.57
N LEU A 70 0.98 5.80 -10.99
CA LEU A 70 1.44 4.41 -11.13
C LEU A 70 1.29 3.90 -12.57
N TRP A 71 0.20 4.25 -13.26
CA TRP A 71 0.01 3.89 -14.67
C TRP A 71 1.11 4.45 -15.57
N LYS A 72 1.51 5.70 -15.37
CA LYS A 72 2.65 6.30 -16.10
C LYS A 72 3.96 5.54 -15.86
N ASN A 73 4.13 5.00 -14.66
CA ASN A 73 5.34 4.29 -14.25
C ASN A 73 5.24 2.75 -14.38
N ARG A 74 4.22 2.20 -15.03
CA ARG A 74 3.99 0.76 -15.15
C ARG A 74 5.08 -0.03 -15.87
N HIS A 75 6.01 0.66 -16.56
CA HIS A 75 7.19 0.07 -17.19
C HIS A 75 8.27 -0.32 -16.17
N ILE A 76 8.24 0.28 -14.98
CA ILE A 76 9.19 -0.03 -13.91
C ILE A 76 8.80 -1.36 -13.26
N ALA A 77 9.80 -2.23 -13.04
CA ALA A 77 9.59 -3.54 -12.43
C ALA A 77 8.92 -3.40 -11.05
N GLY A 78 7.87 -4.16 -10.81
CA GLY A 78 7.08 -4.12 -9.57
C GLY A 78 5.90 -3.15 -9.61
N VAL A 79 5.95 -2.06 -10.38
CA VAL A 79 4.89 -1.03 -10.39
C VAL A 79 3.56 -1.56 -10.91
N LYS A 80 3.53 -2.52 -11.84
CA LYS A 80 2.29 -3.15 -12.31
C LYS A 80 1.53 -3.85 -11.18
N TRP A 81 2.24 -4.49 -10.27
CA TRP A 81 1.65 -5.14 -9.09
C TRP A 81 1.13 -4.13 -8.09
N ILE A 82 1.89 -3.05 -7.85
CA ILE A 82 1.42 -1.93 -7.00
C ILE A 82 0.16 -1.30 -7.60
N LEU A 83 0.14 -1.07 -8.91
CA LEU A 83 -1.01 -0.52 -9.61
C LEU A 83 -2.25 -1.45 -9.49
N ALA A 84 -2.07 -2.75 -9.72
CA ALA A 84 -3.16 -3.71 -9.59
C ALA A 84 -3.73 -3.72 -8.16
N GLY A 85 -2.87 -3.73 -7.14
CA GLY A 85 -3.29 -3.65 -5.75
C GLY A 85 -3.98 -2.34 -5.40
N ALA A 86 -3.46 -1.21 -5.89
CA ALA A 86 -4.08 0.10 -5.69
C ALA A 86 -5.48 0.17 -6.36
N LEU A 87 -5.65 -0.44 -7.53
CA LEU A 87 -6.96 -0.52 -8.21
C LEU A 87 -7.95 -1.40 -7.43
N LEU A 88 -7.51 -2.53 -6.85
CA LEU A 88 -8.38 -3.36 -6.02
C LEU A 88 -8.83 -2.61 -4.75
N ASN A 89 -7.92 -1.94 -4.05
CA ASN A 89 -8.26 -1.15 -2.87
C ASN A 89 -9.16 0.04 -3.23
N PHE A 90 -8.92 0.67 -4.37
CA PHE A 90 -9.78 1.74 -4.87
C PHE A 90 -11.18 1.25 -5.22
N ALA A 91 -11.31 0.08 -5.86
CA ALA A 91 -12.59 -0.56 -6.12
C ALA A 91 -13.32 -0.91 -4.82
N ALA A 92 -12.61 -1.46 -3.81
CA ALA A 92 -13.19 -1.72 -2.51
C ALA A 92 -13.78 -0.46 -1.88
N LEU A 93 -13.05 0.64 -1.87
CA LEU A 93 -13.51 1.93 -1.36
C LEU A 93 -14.75 2.44 -2.11
N LEU A 94 -14.75 2.41 -3.44
CA LEU A 94 -15.89 2.89 -4.24
C LEU A 94 -17.15 2.05 -4.00
N LEU A 95 -17.02 0.73 -3.88
CA LEU A 95 -18.14 -0.18 -3.68
C LEU A 95 -18.72 -0.12 -2.26
N HIS A 96 -17.97 0.43 -1.30
CA HIS A 96 -18.38 0.52 0.11
C HIS A 96 -18.52 1.97 0.61
N GLY A 97 -18.85 2.91 -0.29
CA GLY A 97 -19.14 4.30 0.09
C GLY A 97 -17.97 5.07 0.67
N GLY A 98 -16.74 4.77 0.24
CA GLY A 98 -15.53 5.47 0.71
C GLY A 98 -14.89 4.88 1.97
N LEU A 99 -15.43 3.79 2.51
CA LEU A 99 -14.89 3.09 3.68
C LEU A 99 -14.32 1.73 3.26
N MET A 100 -13.23 1.32 3.92
CA MET A 100 -12.65 -0.01 3.70
C MET A 100 -13.35 -1.04 4.60
N PRO A 101 -13.99 -2.07 4.04
CA PRO A 101 -14.62 -3.10 4.86
C PRO A 101 -13.56 -3.98 5.51
N VAL A 102 -13.68 -4.24 6.82
CA VAL A 102 -12.75 -5.04 7.61
C VAL A 102 -13.46 -6.18 8.33
N SER A 103 -12.88 -7.36 8.32
CA SER A 103 -13.43 -8.55 8.96
C SER A 103 -13.17 -8.52 10.47
N GLU A 104 -14.25 -8.58 11.27
CA GLU A 104 -14.18 -8.66 12.73
C GLU A 104 -13.36 -9.90 13.18
N SER A 105 -13.60 -11.06 12.57
CA SER A 105 -12.86 -12.28 12.91
C SER A 105 -11.37 -12.16 12.64
N ALA A 106 -10.97 -11.44 11.59
CA ALA A 106 -9.56 -11.19 11.28
C ALA A 106 -8.93 -10.19 12.25
N LEU A 107 -9.66 -9.18 12.71
CA LEU A 107 -9.22 -8.25 13.75
C LEU A 107 -8.90 -8.99 15.05
N LEU A 108 -9.84 -9.81 15.52
CA LEU A 108 -9.67 -10.63 16.74
C LEU A 108 -8.46 -11.56 16.65
N GLN A 109 -8.22 -12.19 15.49
CA GLN A 109 -7.04 -13.03 15.25
C GLN A 109 -5.72 -12.27 15.32
N THR A 110 -5.72 -10.98 15.00
CA THR A 110 -4.52 -10.12 15.07
C THR A 110 -4.36 -9.43 16.42
N GLY A 111 -5.28 -9.66 17.37
CA GLY A 111 -5.27 -9.05 18.70
C GLY A 111 -5.64 -7.58 18.71
N GLN A 112 -6.38 -7.12 17.70
CA GLN A 112 -6.90 -5.75 17.64
C GLN A 112 -8.29 -5.69 18.28
N GLU A 113 -8.58 -4.57 18.96
CA GLU A 113 -9.88 -4.33 19.57
C GLU A 113 -10.88 -3.84 18.53
N VAL A 114 -12.03 -4.49 18.44
CA VAL A 114 -13.10 -4.15 17.48
C VAL A 114 -13.63 -2.73 17.73
N ASP A 115 -13.78 -2.35 19.00
CA ASP A 115 -14.31 -1.04 19.39
C ASP A 115 -13.46 0.14 18.91
N SER A 116 -12.17 -0.10 18.65
CA SER A 116 -11.29 0.93 18.11
C SER A 116 -11.62 1.30 16.65
N PHE A 117 -12.31 0.42 15.92
CA PHE A 117 -12.71 0.62 14.53
C PHE A 117 -14.03 1.38 14.37
N ASP A 118 -14.90 1.41 15.38
CA ASP A 118 -16.11 2.24 15.36
C ASP A 118 -15.79 3.74 15.33
N THR A 119 -14.59 4.11 15.80
CA THR A 119 -14.08 5.48 15.77
C THR A 119 -13.19 5.76 14.55
N ASP A 120 -12.79 4.74 13.79
CA ASP A 120 -11.97 4.91 12.58
C ASP A 120 -12.88 5.27 11.39
N SER A 121 -12.81 6.51 10.99
CA SER A 121 -13.58 7.06 9.87
C SER A 121 -13.19 6.52 8.48
N ARG A 122 -12.23 5.61 8.38
CA ARG A 122 -11.77 5.02 7.12
C ARG A 122 -12.19 3.56 6.93
N HIS A 123 -12.57 2.89 8.00
CA HIS A 123 -12.97 1.49 7.99
C HIS A 123 -14.41 1.32 8.44
N GLN A 124 -15.01 0.22 8.01
CA GLN A 124 -16.30 -0.26 8.51
C GLN A 124 -16.22 -1.76 8.74
N LEU A 125 -16.86 -2.24 9.78
CA LEU A 125 -16.95 -3.67 10.02
C LEU A 125 -17.75 -4.34 8.91
N MET A 126 -17.28 -5.48 8.44
CA MET A 126 -18.03 -6.32 7.51
C MET A 126 -19.17 -6.99 8.28
N ASP A 127 -20.37 -6.94 7.72
CA ASP A 127 -21.45 -7.82 8.11
C ASP A 127 -21.54 -9.04 7.17
N SER A 128 -22.39 -10.01 7.51
CA SER A 128 -22.59 -11.23 6.73
C SER A 128 -23.22 -10.97 5.35
N SER A 129 -23.76 -9.76 5.11
CA SER A 129 -24.41 -9.35 3.88
C SER A 129 -23.54 -8.40 3.04
N SER A 130 -22.35 -8.04 3.51
CA SER A 130 -21.48 -7.09 2.82
C SER A 130 -21.15 -7.58 1.40
N PRO A 131 -21.61 -6.91 0.34
CA PRO A 131 -21.28 -7.28 -1.02
C PRO A 131 -19.78 -7.05 -1.26
N TYR A 132 -19.17 -7.88 -2.11
CA TYR A 132 -17.76 -7.73 -2.49
C TYR A 132 -16.76 -7.75 -1.32
N TRP A 133 -17.11 -8.40 -0.19
CA TRP A 133 -16.27 -8.53 1.01
C TRP A 133 -14.84 -9.00 0.70
N ILE A 134 -14.68 -9.79 -0.35
CA ILE A 134 -13.39 -10.34 -0.79
C ILE A 134 -12.35 -9.24 -1.15
N LEU A 135 -12.80 -8.02 -1.46
CA LEU A 135 -11.92 -6.89 -1.76
C LEU A 135 -11.46 -6.15 -0.49
N GLY A 136 -12.11 -6.39 0.64
CA GLY A 136 -11.81 -5.75 1.91
C GLY A 136 -10.66 -6.38 2.67
N ASP A 137 -10.48 -5.93 3.91
CA ASP A 137 -9.46 -6.38 4.84
C ASP A 137 -9.95 -7.61 5.61
N TRP A 138 -9.51 -8.80 5.21
CA TRP A 138 -9.91 -10.06 5.84
C TRP A 138 -8.75 -11.06 6.02
N ILE A 139 -7.55 -10.72 5.58
CA ILE A 139 -6.37 -11.59 5.65
C ILE A 139 -5.56 -11.21 6.88
N PRO A 140 -5.57 -12.02 7.97
CA PRO A 140 -4.81 -11.74 9.17
C PRO A 140 -3.31 -12.00 8.92
N VAL A 141 -2.46 -11.00 9.16
CA VAL A 141 -1.01 -11.10 9.03
C VAL A 141 -0.35 -10.50 10.26
N ILE A 142 0.08 -11.33 11.18
CA ILE A 142 0.75 -11.02 12.44
C ILE A 142 -0.11 -10.06 13.30
N ARG A 143 0.02 -8.74 13.13
CA ARG A 143 -0.71 -7.70 13.85
C ARG A 143 -1.54 -6.79 12.94
N TYR A 144 -1.70 -7.17 11.68
CA TYR A 144 -2.44 -6.39 10.70
C TYR A 144 -3.45 -7.27 9.99
N VAL A 145 -4.57 -6.69 9.61
CA VAL A 145 -5.49 -7.29 8.66
C VAL A 145 -5.22 -6.63 7.31
N LEU A 146 -5.10 -7.41 6.27
CA LEU A 146 -4.75 -6.95 4.93
C LEU A 146 -5.84 -7.33 3.94
N SER A 147 -5.98 -6.52 2.91
CA SER A 147 -6.78 -6.83 1.72
C SER A 147 -5.95 -7.63 0.69
N PRO A 148 -6.58 -8.28 -0.29
CA PRO A 148 -5.90 -8.81 -1.47
C PRO A 148 -5.11 -7.73 -2.21
N GLY A 149 -5.64 -6.49 -2.26
CA GLY A 149 -4.94 -5.35 -2.84
C GLY A 149 -3.63 -5.03 -2.12
N ASP A 150 -3.63 -5.09 -0.79
CA ASP A 150 -2.41 -4.87 0.02
C ASP A 150 -1.34 -5.94 -0.23
N LEU A 151 -1.76 -7.20 -0.43
CA LEU A 151 -0.82 -8.26 -0.80
C LEU A 151 -0.16 -7.98 -2.14
N LEU A 152 -0.93 -7.55 -3.15
CA LEU A 152 -0.38 -7.19 -4.46
C LEU A 152 0.55 -5.98 -4.37
N VAL A 153 0.20 -4.95 -3.60
CA VAL A 153 1.10 -3.81 -3.34
C VAL A 153 2.38 -4.30 -2.66
N GLY A 154 2.25 -5.19 -1.67
CA GLY A 154 3.39 -5.78 -0.97
C GLY A 154 4.35 -6.53 -1.90
N ILE A 155 3.80 -7.39 -2.77
CA ILE A 155 4.57 -8.10 -3.81
C ILE A 155 5.23 -7.09 -4.74
N GLY A 156 4.49 -6.07 -5.18
CA GLY A 156 5.01 -5.02 -6.06
C GLY A 156 6.19 -4.26 -5.45
N ILE A 157 6.14 -3.93 -4.16
CA ILE A 157 7.24 -3.28 -3.43
C ILE A 157 8.48 -4.19 -3.40
N ILE A 158 8.28 -5.48 -3.12
CA ILE A 158 9.38 -6.46 -3.11
C ILE A 158 10.06 -6.50 -4.49
N LEU A 159 9.27 -6.64 -5.55
CA LEU A 159 9.79 -6.70 -6.92
C LEU A 159 10.42 -5.38 -7.35
N LEU A 160 9.86 -4.24 -6.94
CA LEU A 160 10.39 -2.90 -7.22
C LEU A 160 11.83 -2.77 -6.68
N ILE A 161 12.04 -3.13 -5.42
CA ILE A 161 13.35 -3.00 -4.79
C ILE A 161 14.31 -4.03 -5.35
N MET A 162 13.93 -5.31 -5.40
CA MET A 162 14.81 -6.39 -5.87
C MET A 162 15.30 -6.23 -7.31
N ASN A 163 14.37 -5.86 -8.22
CA ASN A 163 14.70 -5.84 -9.65
C ASN A 163 15.42 -4.56 -10.08
N ASN A 164 15.24 -3.47 -9.34
CA ASN A 164 15.88 -2.20 -9.65
C ASN A 164 17.15 -1.93 -8.81
N SER A 165 17.55 -2.86 -7.93
CA SER A 165 18.80 -2.78 -7.17
C SER A 165 19.98 -3.35 -7.95
N SER A 166 21.10 -2.64 -7.94
CA SER A 166 22.37 -3.05 -8.55
C SER A 166 23.16 -3.98 -7.64
N LYS A 167 24.02 -4.83 -8.21
CA LYS A 167 25.00 -5.59 -7.44
C LYS A 167 25.99 -4.66 -6.74
N TRP A 168 26.56 -5.11 -5.64
CA TRP A 168 27.62 -4.39 -4.96
C TRP A 168 28.82 -4.21 -5.91
N GLU A 169 29.24 -2.98 -6.15
CA GLU A 169 30.50 -2.68 -6.82
C GLU A 169 31.64 -2.85 -5.80
N LEU A 170 32.38 -3.93 -5.90
CA LEU A 170 33.66 -4.05 -5.22
C LEU A 170 34.62 -3.06 -5.90
N LYS A 171 34.81 -1.88 -5.31
CA LYS A 171 35.91 -0.99 -5.71
C LYS A 171 37.22 -1.69 -5.37
N VAL A 172 37.75 -2.48 -6.29
CA VAL A 172 39.12 -2.93 -6.21
C VAL A 172 39.99 -1.68 -6.41
N LYS A 173 40.51 -1.14 -5.31
CA LYS A 173 41.61 -0.17 -5.40
C LYS A 173 42.81 -0.93 -5.94
N VAL A 174 43.05 -0.84 -7.27
CA VAL A 174 44.34 -1.16 -7.83
C VAL A 174 45.30 -0.09 -7.32
N LYS A 175 46.25 -0.51 -6.48
CA LYS A 175 47.37 0.31 -6.03
C LYS A 175 48.44 0.32 -7.13
#